data_c06b5caa007b94ae71f6c3555d2fba7a
#
_entry.id   c06b5caa007b94ae71f6c3555d2fba7a
#
_cell.length_a   1.000
_cell.length_b   1.000
_cell.length_c   1.000
_cell.angle_alpha   90.00
_cell.angle_beta   90.00
_cell.angle_gamma   90.00
#
_symmetry.space_group_name_H-M   'P 1'
#
loop_
_entity.id
_entity.type
_entity.pdbx_description
1 polymer ?
#
loop_
_entity_poly.entity_id
_entity_poly.type
_entity_poly.pdbx_seq_one_letter_code
_entity_poly.pdbx_strand_id
1 'polypeptide(L)'
;MEKSTVYFTDFRCPVGTSQLDKLKKLCVAAGIKDIDMDGKFVAIKMHFGELGNMAFLRPNYAKVVADLCKEQGGMPFLTDCNTLYPGSRKNALEHLDLSLIHI
;
A
#
# COMPACT_ATOMS: atom_id res chain seq x y z
N MET A 1 15.68 24.78 -7.83
CA MET A 1 14.61 23.79 -7.54
C MET A 1 14.98 23.05 -6.25
N GLU A 2 14.15 23.11 -5.26
CA GLU A 2 14.35 22.38 -4.01
C GLU A 2 14.23 20.87 -4.26
N LYS A 3 15.16 20.08 -3.73
CA LYS A 3 15.16 18.63 -3.93
C LYS A 3 14.22 17.99 -2.90
N SER A 4 13.35 17.08 -3.35
CA SER A 4 12.50 16.30 -2.47
C SER A 4 13.31 15.30 -1.64
N THR A 5 12.99 15.15 -0.38
CA THR A 5 13.56 14.14 0.49
C THR A 5 12.98 12.78 0.15
N VAL A 6 13.85 11.77 -0.01
CA VAL A 6 13.46 10.38 -0.24
C VAL A 6 13.88 9.55 0.96
N TYR A 7 12.92 8.81 1.51
CA TYR A 7 13.16 7.89 2.63
C TYR A 7 13.29 6.47 2.08
N PHE A 8 14.36 5.78 2.46
CA PHE A 8 14.70 4.45 1.95
C PHE A 8 15.07 3.49 3.07
N THR A 9 14.68 2.24 2.93
CA THR A 9 15.17 1.12 3.75
C THR A 9 15.34 -0.11 2.87
N ASP A 10 16.31 -0.96 3.20
CA ASP A 10 16.54 -2.24 2.53
C ASP A 10 15.74 -3.39 3.18
N PHE A 11 15.84 -4.60 2.62
CA PHE A 11 15.16 -5.79 3.16
C PHE A 11 15.92 -6.51 4.27
N ARG A 12 17.13 -6.10 4.62
CA ARG A 12 17.89 -6.70 5.72
C ARG A 12 17.23 -6.38 7.04
N CYS A 13 17.02 -7.39 7.85
CA CYS A 13 16.42 -7.24 9.18
C CYS A 13 17.37 -7.75 10.25
N PRO A 14 17.72 -6.93 11.25
CA PRO A 14 18.37 -7.40 12.46
C PRO A 14 17.50 -8.39 13.22
N VAL A 15 18.10 -9.21 14.06
CA VAL A 15 17.36 -10.13 14.94
C VAL A 15 16.35 -9.33 15.78
N GLY A 16 15.11 -9.80 15.82
CA GLY A 16 14.02 -9.16 16.57
C GLY A 16 13.33 -7.99 15.83
N THR A 17 13.68 -7.75 14.57
CA THR A 17 13.01 -6.73 13.72
C THR A 17 12.50 -7.38 12.44
N SER A 18 11.27 -7.04 12.04
CA SER A 18 10.68 -7.48 10.76
C SER A 18 10.75 -6.40 9.69
N GLN A 19 10.54 -6.79 8.43
CA GLN A 19 10.37 -5.83 7.33
C GLN A 19 9.16 -4.91 7.56
N LEU A 20 8.12 -5.42 8.21
CA LEU A 20 6.91 -4.65 8.54
C LEU A 20 7.20 -3.58 9.59
N ASP A 21 8.03 -3.87 10.60
CA ASP A 21 8.48 -2.88 11.58
C ASP A 21 9.31 -1.79 10.91
N LYS A 22 10.18 -2.17 9.98
CA LYS A 22 10.98 -1.20 9.21
C LYS A 22 10.09 -0.32 8.35
N LEU A 23 9.08 -0.88 7.68
CA LEU A 23 8.11 -0.11 6.91
C LEU A 23 7.35 0.88 7.79
N LYS A 24 6.87 0.44 8.96
CA LYS A 24 6.18 1.31 9.92
C LYS A 24 7.07 2.50 10.31
N LYS A 25 8.32 2.24 10.67
CA LYS A 25 9.30 3.30 11.02
C LYS A 25 9.55 4.24 9.84
N LEU A 26 9.68 3.70 8.62
CA LEU A 26 9.92 4.49 7.42
C LEU A 26 8.74 5.43 7.12
N CYS A 27 7.51 4.93 7.18
CA CYS A 27 6.30 5.74 6.97
C CYS A 27 6.20 6.87 8.02
N VAL A 28 6.51 6.58 9.28
CA VAL A 28 6.51 7.59 10.34
C VAL A 28 7.59 8.64 10.09
N ALA A 29 8.80 8.23 9.73
CA ALA A 29 9.89 9.16 9.39
C ALA A 29 9.55 10.02 8.17
N ALA A 30 8.81 9.49 7.21
CA ALA A 30 8.35 10.20 6.02
C ALA A 30 7.17 11.17 6.28
N GLY A 31 6.66 11.23 7.51
CA GLY A 31 5.64 12.20 7.92
C GLY A 31 4.20 11.72 7.74
N ILE A 32 3.94 10.41 7.68
CA ILE A 32 2.55 9.91 7.55
C ILE A 32 1.66 10.40 8.71
N LYS A 33 2.24 10.64 9.88
CA LYS A 33 1.52 11.13 11.07
C LYS A 33 1.16 12.62 11.02
N ASP A 34 1.73 13.36 10.08
CA ASP A 34 1.46 14.79 9.88
C ASP A 34 0.26 15.02 8.94
N ILE A 35 -0.27 13.93 8.35
CA ILE A 35 -1.42 13.97 7.47
C ILE A 35 -2.70 13.93 8.32
N ASP A 36 -3.55 14.93 8.19
CA ASP A 36 -4.86 14.95 8.84
C ASP A 36 -5.80 13.92 8.22
N MET A 37 -5.99 12.78 8.90
CA MET A 37 -6.83 11.66 8.46
C MET A 37 -8.08 11.48 9.34
N ASP A 38 -8.20 12.22 10.43
CA ASP A 38 -9.28 12.00 11.41
C ASP A 38 -10.67 12.15 10.78
N GLY A 39 -11.51 11.12 10.94
CA GLY A 39 -12.85 11.05 10.37
C GLY A 39 -12.91 10.96 8.85
N LYS A 40 -11.79 10.75 8.14
CA LYS A 40 -11.73 10.74 6.68
C LYS A 40 -11.55 9.34 6.10
N PHE A 41 -12.11 9.11 4.92
CA PHE A 41 -11.77 7.94 4.10
C PHE A 41 -10.38 8.11 3.51
N VAL A 42 -9.53 7.09 3.67
CA VAL A 42 -8.15 7.09 3.20
C VAL A 42 -7.97 5.98 2.15
N ALA A 43 -7.86 6.35 0.90
CA ALA A 43 -7.62 5.42 -0.18
C ALA A 43 -6.14 5.02 -0.24
N ILE A 44 -5.85 3.75 -0.04
CA ILE A 44 -4.51 3.18 -0.19
C ILE A 44 -4.46 2.50 -1.55
N LYS A 45 -3.87 3.16 -2.53
CA LYS A 45 -3.73 2.61 -3.87
C LYS A 45 -2.56 1.62 -3.90
N MET A 46 -2.85 0.39 -4.32
CA MET A 46 -1.84 -0.64 -4.56
C MET A 46 -2.23 -1.49 -5.77
N HIS A 47 -1.25 -2.17 -6.34
CA HIS A 47 -1.50 -3.13 -7.41
C HIS A 47 -2.07 -4.42 -6.84
N PHE A 48 -3.26 -4.83 -7.30
CA PHE A 48 -3.95 -6.04 -6.80
C PHE A 48 -3.48 -7.34 -7.44
N GLY A 49 -2.54 -7.29 -8.33
CA GLY A 49 -1.98 -8.44 -9.02
C GLY A 49 -2.27 -8.43 -10.52
N GLU A 50 -1.64 -9.35 -11.22
CA GLU A 50 -1.82 -9.62 -12.65
C GLU A 50 -1.69 -11.12 -12.85
N LEU A 51 -2.43 -11.67 -13.81
CA LEU A 51 -2.37 -13.11 -14.10
C LEU A 51 -0.93 -13.54 -14.44
N GLY A 52 -0.44 -14.54 -13.71
CA GLY A 52 0.93 -15.05 -13.86
C GLY A 52 2.03 -14.21 -13.22
N ASN A 53 1.73 -13.03 -12.67
CA ASN A 53 2.72 -12.22 -11.96
C ASN A 53 2.84 -12.64 -10.50
N MET A 54 4.00 -13.17 -10.11
CA MET A 54 4.30 -13.55 -8.73
C MET A 54 5.04 -12.46 -7.94
N ALA A 55 5.44 -11.36 -8.59
CA ALA A 55 6.22 -10.27 -8.02
C ALA A 55 5.33 -9.06 -7.65
N PHE A 56 4.22 -9.29 -6.97
CA PHE A 56 3.33 -8.24 -6.48
C PHE A 56 3.57 -7.94 -5.00
N LEU A 57 3.21 -6.74 -4.59
CA LEU A 57 3.33 -6.31 -3.19
C LEU A 57 2.33 -7.08 -2.32
N ARG A 58 2.82 -7.73 -1.27
CA ARG A 58 1.99 -8.55 -0.39
C ARG A 58 1.04 -7.69 0.47
N PRO A 59 -0.18 -8.17 0.75
CA PRO A 59 -1.17 -7.43 1.57
C PRO A 59 -0.67 -7.03 2.96
N ASN A 60 0.28 -7.76 3.51
CA ASN A 60 0.90 -7.46 4.81
C ASN A 60 1.50 -6.04 4.87
N TYR A 61 2.10 -5.57 3.78
CA TYR A 61 2.64 -4.20 3.70
C TYR A 61 1.52 -3.16 3.68
N ALA A 62 0.46 -3.42 2.92
CA ALA A 62 -0.71 -2.55 2.90
C ALA A 62 -1.39 -2.48 4.27
N LYS A 63 -1.42 -3.60 5.00
CA LYS A 63 -1.95 -3.65 6.37
C LYS A 63 -1.20 -2.70 7.31
N VAL A 64 0.13 -2.63 7.24
CA VAL A 64 0.92 -1.70 8.08
C VAL A 64 0.51 -0.25 7.83
N VAL A 65 0.32 0.14 6.57
CA VAL A 65 -0.11 1.50 6.21
C VAL A 65 -1.55 1.74 6.68
N ALA A 66 -2.45 0.77 6.50
CA ALA A 66 -3.83 0.87 6.97
C ALA A 66 -3.92 1.01 8.49
N ASP A 67 -3.12 0.26 9.24
CA ASP A 67 -3.08 0.37 10.70
C ASP A 67 -2.58 1.76 11.14
N LEU A 68 -1.58 2.32 10.47
CA LEU A 68 -1.12 3.69 10.73
C LEU A 68 -2.21 4.75 10.45
N CYS A 69 -3.01 4.56 9.39
CA CYS A 69 -4.13 5.44 9.10
C CYS A 69 -5.22 5.35 10.19
N LYS A 70 -5.52 4.13 10.65
CA LYS A 70 -6.48 3.90 11.75
C LYS A 70 -6.01 4.49 13.07
N GLU A 71 -4.71 4.40 13.38
CA GLU A 71 -4.11 5.03 14.56
C GLU A 71 -4.35 6.54 14.61
N GLN A 72 -4.63 7.17 13.46
CA GLN A 72 -4.90 8.60 13.31
C GLN A 72 -6.39 8.92 13.10
N GLY A 73 -7.29 7.98 13.38
CA GLY A 73 -8.74 8.16 13.21
C GLY A 73 -9.25 8.07 11.78
N GLY A 74 -8.42 7.68 10.82
CA GLY A 74 -8.80 7.49 9.43
C GLY A 74 -9.55 6.18 9.18
N MET A 75 -10.30 6.14 8.09
CA MET A 75 -11.02 4.96 7.59
C MET A 75 -10.36 4.45 6.31
N PRO A 76 -9.27 3.65 6.40
CA PRO A 76 -8.54 3.18 5.25
C PRO A 76 -9.29 2.12 4.46
N PHE A 77 -9.16 2.16 3.15
CA PHE A 77 -9.58 1.11 2.24
C PHE A 77 -8.54 0.92 1.12
N LEU A 78 -8.44 -0.30 0.59
CA LEU A 78 -7.55 -0.61 -0.52
C LEU A 78 -8.26 -0.32 -1.84
N THR A 79 -7.51 0.20 -2.80
CA THR A 79 -8.01 0.48 -4.14
C THR A 79 -6.94 0.23 -5.20
N ASP A 80 -7.36 -0.02 -6.42
CA ASP A 80 -6.51 -0.06 -7.60
C ASP A 80 -7.22 0.64 -8.76
N CYS A 81 -6.55 0.83 -9.88
CA CYS A 81 -7.10 1.42 -11.09
C CYS A 81 -7.19 0.38 -12.20
N ASN A 82 -8.25 0.48 -13.00
CA ASN A 82 -8.33 -0.27 -14.25
C ASN A 82 -7.26 0.22 -15.24
N THR A 83 -6.86 -0.66 -16.17
CA THR A 83 -5.89 -0.30 -17.19
C THR A 83 -6.53 0.44 -18.36
N LEU A 84 -5.78 1.36 -19.00
CA LEU A 84 -6.19 2.00 -20.24
C LEU A 84 -5.99 1.11 -21.48
N TYR A 85 -5.09 0.13 -21.38
CA TYR A 85 -4.84 -0.83 -22.46
C TYR A 85 -5.75 -2.05 -22.32
N PRO A 86 -6.06 -2.77 -23.41
CA PRO A 86 -6.81 -4.03 -23.36
C PRO A 86 -6.07 -5.07 -22.51
N GLY A 87 -6.81 -5.74 -21.64
CA GLY A 87 -6.28 -6.76 -20.72
C GLY A 87 -7.32 -7.17 -19.70
N SER A 88 -6.94 -8.04 -18.77
CA SER A 88 -7.83 -8.60 -17.75
C SER A 88 -8.20 -7.63 -16.63
N ARG A 89 -7.76 -6.39 -16.69
CA ARG A 89 -8.07 -5.32 -15.72
C ARG A 89 -8.69 -4.08 -16.37
N LYS A 90 -9.33 -4.23 -17.55
CA LYS A 90 -9.89 -3.12 -18.31
C LYS A 90 -11.21 -2.56 -17.74
N ASN A 91 -11.92 -3.36 -16.95
CA ASN A 91 -13.14 -2.94 -16.25
C ASN A 91 -13.18 -3.53 -14.84
N ALA A 92 -14.11 -3.03 -14.02
CA ALA A 92 -14.17 -3.37 -12.59
C ALA A 92 -14.45 -4.86 -12.34
N LEU A 93 -15.28 -5.50 -13.14
CA LEU A 93 -15.67 -6.91 -12.93
C LEU A 93 -14.51 -7.84 -13.27
N GLU A 94 -13.87 -7.66 -14.41
CA GLU A 94 -12.68 -8.43 -14.80
C GLU A 94 -11.52 -8.19 -13.83
N HIS A 95 -11.36 -6.96 -13.35
CA HIS A 95 -10.32 -6.62 -12.37
C HIS A 95 -10.57 -7.30 -11.02
N LEU A 96 -11.81 -7.39 -10.56
CA LEU A 96 -12.16 -8.12 -9.35
C LEU A 96 -11.88 -9.61 -9.50
N ASP A 97 -12.27 -10.21 -10.62
CA ASP A 97 -12.05 -11.64 -10.91
C ASP A 97 -10.56 -11.99 -10.93
N LEU A 98 -9.74 -11.11 -11.51
CA LEU A 98 -8.28 -11.27 -11.55
C LEU A 98 -7.60 -11.00 -10.22
N SER A 99 -8.22 -10.21 -9.34
CA SER A 99 -7.58 -9.71 -8.13
C SER A 99 -7.17 -10.83 -7.17
N LEU A 100 -5.90 -10.83 -6.79
CA LEU A 100 -5.35 -11.78 -5.81
C LEU A 100 -5.82 -11.52 -4.38
N ILE A 101 -6.55 -10.42 -4.14
CA ILE A 101 -7.12 -10.09 -2.84
C ILE A 101 -8.47 -10.79 -2.63
N HIS A 102 -9.16 -11.17 -3.69
CA HIS A 102 -10.46 -11.82 -3.67
C HIS A 102 -10.41 -13.36 -3.62
N ILE A 103 -9.27 -13.94 -3.73
CA ILE A 103 -9.10 -15.40 -3.73
C ILE A 103 -9.19 -15.98 -2.31
#